data_b8c206159beba6e5a2b45120d87b057e
#
_entry.id   b8c206159beba6e5a2b45120d87b057e
#
_cell.length_a   1.000
_cell.length_b   1.000
_cell.length_c   1.000
_cell.angle_alpha   90.00
_cell.angle_beta   90.00
_cell.angle_gamma   90.00
#
_symmetry.space_group_name_H-M   'P 1'
#
loop_
_entity.id
_entity.type
_entity.pdbx_description
1 polymer ?
#
loop_
_entity_poly.entity_id
_entity_poly.type
_entity_poly.pdbx_seq_one_letter_code
_entity_poly.pdbx_strand_id
1 'polypeptide(L)'
;MTNTIIDLGKIKFKWKGDYNALTDYKADDVVSYQQSSWVCIADSTGNAPSASSTYWDLMAEGANISTTLTTQGDILYRDATQLQRLPLGTNGQVLKSDGSNPVWGVGSNAAYELVYHNQATYSSGIQAASTSRGWINGMFSDYTPLYSNSKIFMNAQFAHADSGTGSITIAHIYRGTNLILSTNVSGHNFYVSRWNNISYWFDSWGTTQQRIGIQGSKYSSSYNIYWHSSGYTAADESPANSSPHSIARNGLFTVQEWKPV
;
A
#
# COMPACT_ATOMS: atom_id res chain seq x y z
N MET A 1 50.84 -57.21 -0.99
CA MET A 1 49.36 -57.24 -0.85
C MET A 1 48.78 -57.55 -2.20
N THR A 2 48.19 -58.70 -2.40
CA THR A 2 47.52 -59.09 -3.65
C THR A 2 46.16 -58.40 -3.70
N ASN A 3 45.97 -57.51 -4.67
CA ASN A 3 44.64 -56.96 -4.94
C ASN A 3 43.73 -58.09 -5.49
N THR A 4 42.78 -58.52 -4.70
CA THR A 4 41.74 -59.41 -5.18
C THR A 4 40.74 -58.57 -5.93
N ILE A 5 40.68 -58.67 -7.25
CA ILE A 5 39.62 -58.08 -8.07
C ILE A 5 38.39 -58.99 -7.89
N ILE A 6 37.35 -58.46 -7.22
CA ILE A 6 36.06 -59.11 -7.16
C ILE A 6 35.29 -58.67 -8.43
N ASP A 7 35.16 -59.57 -9.39
CA ASP A 7 34.26 -59.38 -10.53
C ASP A 7 32.82 -59.57 -10.04
N LEU A 8 32.10 -58.48 -9.86
CA LEU A 8 30.72 -58.51 -9.42
C LEU A 8 29.73 -58.92 -10.52
N GLY A 9 30.24 -59.31 -11.71
CA GLY A 9 29.40 -59.58 -12.86
C GLY A 9 28.56 -58.40 -13.32
N LYS A 10 27.70 -58.62 -14.32
CA LYS A 10 26.72 -57.60 -14.74
C LYS A 10 25.54 -57.65 -13.76
N ILE A 11 25.41 -56.64 -12.91
CA ILE A 11 24.19 -56.45 -12.12
C ILE A 11 23.06 -56.16 -13.11
N LYS A 12 22.16 -57.11 -13.29
CA LYS A 12 20.99 -56.98 -14.17
C LYS A 12 19.74 -56.89 -13.34
N PHE A 13 19.33 -55.68 -13.02
CA PHE A 13 17.99 -55.46 -12.49
C PHE A 13 16.96 -55.75 -13.57
N LYS A 14 15.91 -56.49 -13.19
CA LYS A 14 14.83 -56.86 -14.08
C LYS A 14 13.56 -56.12 -13.68
N TRP A 15 13.21 -55.13 -14.48
CA TRP A 15 11.97 -54.37 -14.26
C TRP A 15 10.74 -55.27 -14.51
N LYS A 16 9.82 -55.27 -13.53
CA LYS A 16 8.58 -56.06 -13.53
C LYS A 16 7.31 -55.25 -13.61
N GLY A 17 7.42 -53.91 -13.66
CA GLY A 17 6.25 -53.02 -13.60
C GLY A 17 5.78 -52.78 -12.17
N ASP A 18 4.48 -52.55 -12.01
CA ASP A 18 3.89 -52.33 -10.69
C ASP A 18 3.86 -53.65 -9.90
N TYR A 19 4.06 -53.54 -8.58
CA TYR A 19 3.98 -54.67 -7.70
C TYR A 19 2.59 -55.34 -7.75
N ASN A 20 2.58 -56.65 -7.87
CA ASN A 20 1.37 -57.48 -7.81
C ASN A 20 1.57 -58.66 -6.83
N ALA A 21 0.68 -58.76 -5.86
CA ALA A 21 0.78 -59.75 -4.80
C ALA A 21 0.70 -61.21 -5.29
N LEU A 22 0.20 -61.46 -6.50
CA LEU A 22 0.08 -62.79 -7.09
C LEU A 22 1.28 -63.19 -7.96
N THR A 23 2.27 -62.33 -8.10
CA THR A 23 3.47 -62.55 -8.90
C THR A 23 4.60 -63.11 -8.04
N ASP A 24 5.28 -64.17 -8.57
CA ASP A 24 6.51 -64.70 -7.98
C ASP A 24 7.69 -63.77 -8.39
N TYR A 25 8.31 -63.13 -7.42
CA TYR A 25 9.48 -62.29 -7.61
C TYR A 25 10.74 -63.02 -7.20
N LYS A 26 11.81 -62.76 -7.90
CA LYS A 26 13.15 -63.31 -7.66
C LYS A 26 14.09 -62.16 -7.26
N ALA A 27 15.20 -62.55 -6.61
CA ALA A 27 16.26 -61.58 -6.35
C ALA A 27 16.63 -60.82 -7.64
N ASP A 28 16.89 -59.50 -7.53
CA ASP A 28 17.16 -58.56 -8.61
C ASP A 28 15.94 -58.15 -9.47
N ASP A 29 14.73 -58.66 -9.20
CA ASP A 29 13.51 -58.10 -9.78
C ASP A 29 13.22 -56.72 -9.16
N VAL A 30 12.87 -55.74 -9.99
CA VAL A 30 12.54 -54.37 -9.56
C VAL A 30 11.09 -54.07 -9.88
N VAL A 31 10.40 -53.47 -8.93
CA VAL A 31 8.98 -53.09 -9.06
C VAL A 31 8.74 -51.62 -8.68
N SER A 32 7.67 -51.06 -9.22
CA SER A 32 7.08 -49.85 -8.68
C SER A 32 6.06 -50.19 -7.60
N TYR A 33 6.13 -49.53 -6.45
CA TYR A 33 5.14 -49.65 -5.40
C TYR A 33 5.09 -48.35 -4.58
N GLN A 34 3.90 -47.84 -4.39
CA GLN A 34 3.66 -46.57 -3.65
C GLN A 34 4.61 -45.43 -4.11
N GLN A 35 4.71 -45.25 -5.43
CA GLN A 35 5.53 -44.21 -6.10
C GLN A 35 7.05 -44.37 -5.90
N SER A 36 7.51 -45.44 -5.27
CA SER A 36 8.92 -45.76 -5.09
C SER A 36 9.30 -46.98 -5.92
N SER A 37 10.59 -47.09 -6.24
CA SER A 37 11.13 -48.30 -6.86
C SER A 37 11.77 -49.19 -5.80
N TRP A 38 11.47 -50.48 -5.85
CA TRP A 38 11.93 -51.49 -4.90
C TRP A 38 12.63 -52.60 -5.62
N VAL A 39 13.73 -53.08 -5.06
CA VAL A 39 14.43 -54.26 -5.55
C VAL A 39 14.14 -55.47 -4.67
N CYS A 40 13.79 -56.58 -5.26
CA CYS A 40 13.64 -57.85 -4.57
C CYS A 40 15.02 -58.39 -4.16
N ILE A 41 15.22 -58.62 -2.87
CA ILE A 41 16.49 -59.15 -2.32
C ILE A 41 16.40 -60.61 -1.90
N ALA A 42 15.20 -61.16 -1.81
CA ALA A 42 14.94 -62.58 -1.57
C ALA A 42 13.66 -63.01 -2.28
N ASP A 43 13.59 -64.21 -2.79
CA ASP A 43 12.43 -64.77 -3.48
C ASP A 43 11.14 -64.52 -2.67
N SER A 44 10.14 -63.95 -3.30
CA SER A 44 8.95 -63.43 -2.61
C SER A 44 7.70 -63.56 -3.46
N THR A 45 6.60 -64.01 -2.82
CA THR A 45 5.24 -64.00 -3.35
C THR A 45 4.33 -63.45 -2.27
N GLY A 46 3.46 -62.49 -2.59
CA GLY A 46 2.46 -61.93 -1.66
C GLY A 46 2.99 -60.96 -0.62
N ASN A 47 4.31 -60.75 -0.51
CA ASN A 47 4.89 -59.80 0.45
C ASN A 47 5.08 -58.46 -0.23
N ALA A 48 4.31 -57.43 0.18
CA ALA A 48 4.43 -56.10 -0.39
C ALA A 48 5.74 -55.42 0.02
N PRO A 49 6.33 -54.58 -0.86
CA PRO A 49 7.50 -53.76 -0.51
C PRO A 49 7.23 -52.84 0.67
N SER A 50 8.17 -52.75 1.61
CA SER A 50 8.15 -51.81 2.73
C SER A 50 9.57 -51.64 3.27
N ALA A 51 9.80 -50.52 3.99
CA ALA A 51 11.10 -50.20 4.58
C ALA A 51 11.55 -51.22 5.67
N SER A 52 10.64 -52.06 6.18
CA SER A 52 10.91 -53.09 7.14
C SER A 52 10.84 -54.51 6.53
N SER A 53 10.73 -54.65 5.21
CA SER A 53 10.63 -55.93 4.52
C SER A 53 11.96 -56.65 4.54
N THR A 54 11.92 -57.98 4.70
CA THR A 54 13.08 -58.87 4.49
C THR A 54 13.22 -59.38 3.06
N TYR A 55 12.29 -58.99 2.21
CA TYR A 55 12.23 -59.40 0.79
C TYR A 55 12.54 -58.27 -0.17
N TRP A 56 12.44 -57.01 0.29
CA TRP A 56 12.55 -55.84 -0.56
C TRP A 56 13.44 -54.75 0.06
N ASP A 57 14.31 -54.20 -0.75
CA ASP A 57 15.05 -52.99 -0.43
C ASP A 57 14.56 -51.81 -1.26
N LEU A 58 14.53 -50.61 -0.65
CA LEU A 58 14.21 -49.39 -1.34
C LEU A 58 15.34 -49.02 -2.32
N MET A 59 15.07 -49.05 -3.61
CA MET A 59 16.03 -48.68 -4.65
C MET A 59 16.02 -47.18 -4.93
N ALA A 60 14.82 -46.57 -5.03
CA ALA A 60 14.64 -45.14 -5.20
C ALA A 60 13.33 -44.68 -4.56
N GLU A 61 13.43 -43.70 -3.70
CA GLU A 61 12.27 -43.08 -3.08
C GLU A 61 11.60 -42.15 -4.07
N GLY A 62 10.31 -42.32 -4.30
CA GLY A 62 9.50 -41.38 -5.05
C GLY A 62 9.10 -40.19 -4.20
N ALA A 63 9.28 -39.01 -4.69
CA ALA A 63 8.72 -37.83 -4.04
C ALA A 63 7.20 -37.86 -4.17
N ASN A 64 6.50 -38.07 -3.06
CA ASN A 64 5.03 -38.15 -3.05
C ASN A 64 4.42 -36.74 -3.07
N ILE A 65 4.67 -36.02 -4.16
CA ILE A 65 4.14 -34.66 -4.38
C ILE A 65 2.61 -34.70 -4.46
N SER A 66 2.02 -35.76 -4.99
CA SER A 66 0.57 -35.87 -5.16
C SER A 66 -0.21 -36.04 -3.85
N THR A 67 0.43 -36.46 -2.76
CA THR A 67 -0.19 -36.47 -1.44
C THR A 67 -0.03 -35.15 -0.71
N THR A 68 0.93 -34.32 -1.13
CA THR A 68 1.15 -33.00 -0.57
C THR A 68 0.25 -31.95 -1.26
N LEU A 69 0.17 -31.99 -2.60
CA LEU A 69 -0.69 -31.10 -3.39
C LEU A 69 -2.02 -31.82 -3.67
N THR A 70 -3.08 -31.44 -2.98
CA THR A 70 -4.37 -32.17 -3.00
C THR A 70 -5.46 -31.44 -3.77
N THR A 71 -5.27 -30.15 -4.10
CA THR A 71 -6.28 -29.32 -4.73
C THR A 71 -5.67 -28.51 -5.87
N GLN A 72 -6.46 -28.25 -6.91
CA GLN A 72 -6.04 -27.41 -8.02
C GLN A 72 -5.62 -26.01 -7.50
N GLY A 73 -4.45 -25.52 -7.94
CA GLY A 73 -3.90 -24.24 -7.56
C GLY A 73 -3.08 -24.24 -6.27
N ASP A 74 -2.89 -25.38 -5.65
CA ASP A 74 -1.96 -25.53 -4.52
C ASP A 74 -0.52 -25.21 -4.95
N ILE A 75 0.24 -24.60 -4.05
CA ILE A 75 1.65 -24.29 -4.22
C ILE A 75 2.48 -25.14 -3.27
N LEU A 76 3.52 -25.79 -3.81
CA LEU A 76 4.50 -26.51 -3.01
C LEU A 76 5.61 -25.52 -2.60
N TYR A 77 5.93 -25.46 -1.32
CA TYR A 77 7.06 -24.69 -0.83
C TYR A 77 7.84 -25.50 0.22
N ARG A 78 9.05 -25.06 0.55
CA ARG A 78 9.84 -25.63 1.63
C ARG A 78 9.86 -24.65 2.81
N ASP A 79 9.47 -25.13 3.99
CA ASP A 79 9.73 -24.44 5.25
C ASP A 79 11.15 -24.79 5.78
N ALA A 80 11.42 -24.48 7.04
CA ALA A 80 12.72 -24.77 7.66
C ALA A 80 13.03 -26.28 7.75
N THR A 81 12.03 -27.14 7.69
CA THR A 81 12.14 -28.59 7.97
C THR A 81 11.83 -29.47 6.77
N GLN A 82 10.77 -29.18 6.01
CA GLN A 82 10.23 -30.07 4.98
C GLN A 82 9.47 -29.34 3.87
N LEU A 83 8.98 -30.11 2.89
CA LEU A 83 8.05 -29.60 1.88
C LEU A 83 6.66 -29.43 2.47
N GLN A 84 6.05 -28.30 2.16
CA GLN A 84 4.74 -27.88 2.65
C GLN A 84 3.82 -27.48 1.50
N ARG A 85 2.53 -27.60 1.75
CA ARG A 85 1.48 -27.14 0.87
C ARG A 85 0.99 -25.77 1.28
N LEU A 86 0.93 -24.83 0.35
CA LEU A 86 0.15 -23.61 0.49
C LEU A 86 -1.12 -23.78 -0.35
N PRO A 87 -2.31 -23.89 0.27
CA PRO A 87 -3.58 -23.98 -0.45
C PRO A 87 -3.80 -22.75 -1.31
N LEU A 88 -4.61 -22.87 -2.37
CA LEU A 88 -5.00 -21.74 -3.20
C LEU A 88 -5.59 -20.62 -2.35
N GLY A 89 -5.13 -19.39 -2.56
CA GLY A 89 -5.70 -18.18 -1.93
C GLY A 89 -7.09 -17.84 -2.46
N THR A 90 -7.74 -16.89 -1.80
CA THR A 90 -9.02 -16.34 -2.26
C THR A 90 -8.82 -15.27 -3.34
N ASN A 91 -9.88 -14.97 -4.08
CA ASN A 91 -9.83 -13.95 -5.13
C ASN A 91 -9.33 -12.59 -4.57
N GLY A 92 -8.38 -11.98 -5.28
CA GLY A 92 -7.78 -10.70 -4.90
C GLY A 92 -6.58 -10.80 -3.95
N GLN A 93 -6.26 -11.99 -3.44
CA GLN A 93 -5.04 -12.20 -2.68
C GLN A 93 -3.81 -12.33 -3.60
N VAL A 94 -2.67 -11.88 -3.10
CA VAL A 94 -1.35 -12.02 -3.73
C VAL A 94 -0.44 -12.85 -2.85
N LEU A 95 0.50 -13.55 -3.46
CA LEU A 95 1.52 -14.28 -2.74
C LEU A 95 2.49 -13.28 -2.10
N LYS A 96 2.68 -13.39 -0.80
CA LYS A 96 3.59 -12.56 0.01
C LYS A 96 4.55 -13.43 0.81
N SER A 97 5.51 -12.81 1.45
CA SER A 97 6.31 -13.42 2.52
C SER A 97 5.92 -12.82 3.87
N ASP A 98 5.80 -13.65 4.89
CA ASP A 98 5.67 -13.22 6.29
C ASP A 98 7.03 -13.03 6.99
N GLY A 99 8.14 -13.16 6.22
CA GLY A 99 9.51 -13.16 6.71
C GLY A 99 10.11 -14.55 6.88
N SER A 100 9.30 -15.59 6.87
CA SER A 100 9.72 -17.00 7.01
C SER A 100 9.15 -17.89 5.90
N ASN A 101 7.89 -17.71 5.56
CA ASN A 101 7.16 -18.55 4.62
C ASN A 101 6.40 -17.73 3.57
N PRO A 102 6.07 -18.32 2.43
CA PRO A 102 5.09 -17.74 1.53
C PRO A 102 3.69 -17.84 2.14
N VAL A 103 2.93 -16.75 2.06
CA VAL A 103 1.55 -16.63 2.55
C VAL A 103 0.69 -15.87 1.55
N TRP A 104 -0.61 -16.12 1.55
CA TRP A 104 -1.56 -15.30 0.82
C TRP A 104 -1.93 -14.07 1.65
N GLY A 105 -1.97 -12.92 1.01
CA GLY A 105 -2.40 -11.69 1.66
C GLY A 105 -3.02 -10.71 0.68
N VAL A 106 -3.66 -9.68 1.20
CA VAL A 106 -4.26 -8.64 0.35
C VAL A 106 -3.17 -7.98 -0.49
N GLY A 107 -3.39 -7.87 -1.79
CA GLY A 107 -2.54 -7.11 -2.69
C GLY A 107 -2.64 -5.63 -2.36
N SER A 108 -1.64 -5.07 -1.71
CA SER A 108 -1.56 -3.63 -1.53
C SER A 108 -0.97 -3.00 -2.79
N ASN A 109 -1.80 -2.68 -3.77
CA ASN A 109 -1.40 -1.74 -4.83
C ASN A 109 -1.44 -0.28 -4.35
N ALA A 110 -2.00 -0.01 -3.19
CA ALA A 110 -1.98 1.30 -2.55
C ALA A 110 -1.30 1.16 -1.18
N ALA A 111 -0.22 1.91 -0.95
CA ALA A 111 0.37 2.02 0.37
C ALA A 111 -0.63 2.59 1.40
N TYR A 112 -1.72 3.18 0.91
CA TYR A 112 -2.77 3.83 1.69
C TYR A 112 -4.15 3.63 1.06
N GLU A 113 -5.16 3.45 1.90
CA GLU A 113 -6.58 3.42 1.57
C GLU A 113 -7.23 4.73 2.02
N LEU A 114 -8.04 5.35 1.14
CA LEU A 114 -8.84 6.53 1.51
C LEU A 114 -9.98 6.10 2.42
N VAL A 115 -9.95 6.52 3.68
CA VAL A 115 -10.96 6.16 4.70
C VAL A 115 -11.89 7.32 5.06
N TYR A 116 -11.51 8.55 4.71
CA TYR A 116 -12.34 9.72 4.95
C TYR A 116 -12.13 10.78 3.86
N HIS A 117 -13.21 11.38 3.41
CA HIS A 117 -13.20 12.53 2.50
C HIS A 117 -14.27 13.52 2.92
N ASN A 118 -13.90 14.76 3.12
CA ASN A 118 -14.82 15.86 3.30
C ASN A 118 -14.36 17.06 2.47
N GLN A 119 -15.31 17.69 1.82
CA GLN A 119 -15.08 18.88 1.00
C GLN A 119 -16.13 19.92 1.36
N ALA A 120 -15.68 21.09 1.78
CA ALA A 120 -16.52 22.22 2.08
C ALA A 120 -16.27 23.36 1.09
N THR A 121 -17.33 23.98 0.64
CA THR A 121 -17.29 25.18 -0.19
C THR A 121 -17.62 26.39 0.67
N TYR A 122 -16.76 27.37 0.68
CA TYR A 122 -17.02 28.66 1.30
C TYR A 122 -17.61 29.62 0.29
N SER A 123 -18.81 30.09 0.52
CA SER A 123 -19.57 30.93 -0.42
C SER A 123 -19.98 32.29 0.11
N SER A 124 -19.59 32.67 1.34
CA SER A 124 -20.05 33.87 1.96
C SER A 124 -18.93 34.88 2.25
N GLY A 125 -19.02 36.03 1.59
CA GLY A 125 -18.37 37.26 1.98
C GLY A 125 -16.86 37.33 1.77
N ILE A 126 -16.37 38.58 1.74
CA ILE A 126 -14.98 38.91 1.65
C ILE A 126 -14.45 39.08 3.07
N GLN A 127 -13.28 38.55 3.34
CA GLN A 127 -12.60 38.74 4.61
C GLN A 127 -11.39 39.66 4.42
N ALA A 128 -11.36 40.76 5.14
CA ALA A 128 -10.19 41.65 5.18
C ALA A 128 -9.02 40.97 5.91
N ALA A 129 -7.83 41.04 5.34
CA ALA A 129 -6.63 40.53 5.98
C ALA A 129 -6.14 41.46 7.07
N SER A 130 -5.59 40.92 8.14
CA SER A 130 -4.95 41.64 9.25
C SER A 130 -3.42 41.47 9.19
N THR A 131 -2.69 42.36 9.84
CA THR A 131 -1.25 42.15 10.12
C THR A 131 -1.03 41.01 11.12
N SER A 132 -2.01 40.73 11.96
CA SER A 132 -2.01 39.54 12.81
C SER A 132 -2.50 38.31 12.02
N ARG A 133 -1.93 37.17 12.32
CA ARG A 133 -2.36 35.90 11.74
C ARG A 133 -3.80 35.56 12.16
N GLY A 134 -4.64 35.20 11.23
CA GLY A 134 -6.03 34.82 11.46
C GLY A 134 -6.46 33.72 10.48
N TRP A 135 -7.39 32.89 10.90
CA TRP A 135 -7.98 31.87 10.03
C TRP A 135 -8.68 32.51 8.84
N ILE A 136 -8.35 32.02 7.63
CA ILE A 136 -9.11 32.38 6.45
C ILE A 136 -10.45 31.64 6.50
N ASN A 137 -11.54 32.38 6.46
CA ASN A 137 -12.87 31.82 6.57
C ASN A 137 -13.09 30.70 5.56
N GLY A 138 -13.60 29.56 6.04
CA GLY A 138 -13.85 28.38 5.23
C GLY A 138 -12.60 27.62 4.76
N MET A 139 -11.38 28.08 5.10
CA MET A 139 -10.13 27.40 4.75
C MET A 139 -9.54 26.66 5.95
N PHE A 140 -10.41 26.08 6.76
CA PHE A 140 -10.04 25.23 7.89
C PHE A 140 -11.14 24.23 8.22
N SER A 141 -10.77 23.19 8.93
CA SER A 141 -11.67 22.18 9.50
C SER A 141 -11.18 21.76 10.89
N ASP A 142 -12.12 21.55 11.79
CA ASP A 142 -11.84 20.86 13.04
C ASP A 142 -11.96 19.37 12.77
N TYR A 143 -10.83 18.65 12.84
CA TYR A 143 -10.72 17.27 12.43
C TYR A 143 -10.12 16.38 13.51
N THR A 144 -10.69 15.20 13.67
CA THR A 144 -10.18 14.12 14.53
C THR A 144 -9.79 12.94 13.65
N PRO A 145 -8.52 12.57 13.59
CA PRO A 145 -8.12 11.40 12.80
C PRO A 145 -8.80 10.12 13.29
N LEU A 146 -9.19 9.28 12.36
CA LEU A 146 -9.81 7.98 12.63
C LEU A 146 -8.77 6.92 13.05
N TYR A 147 -7.54 7.08 12.59
CA TYR A 147 -6.44 6.14 12.85
C TYR A 147 -5.17 6.86 13.29
N SER A 148 -4.45 6.26 14.24
CA SER A 148 -3.22 6.85 14.80
C SER A 148 -2.01 6.81 13.85
N ASN A 149 -2.06 5.98 12.81
CA ASN A 149 -0.98 5.77 11.85
C ASN A 149 -1.36 6.23 10.43
N SER A 150 -2.43 7.00 10.30
CA SER A 150 -2.90 7.51 9.00
C SER A 150 -2.13 8.76 8.56
N LYS A 151 -2.35 9.14 7.30
CA LYS A 151 -1.93 10.41 6.71
C LYS A 151 -3.17 11.27 6.45
N ILE A 152 -3.10 12.53 6.78
CA ILE A 152 -4.19 13.48 6.54
C ILE A 152 -3.76 14.45 5.44
N PHE A 153 -4.49 14.44 4.34
CA PHE A 153 -4.31 15.40 3.25
C PHE A 153 -5.26 16.58 3.42
N MET A 154 -4.72 17.76 3.30
CA MET A 154 -5.46 19.02 3.27
C MET A 154 -5.23 19.69 1.93
N ASN A 155 -6.28 20.20 1.32
CA ASN A 155 -6.20 21.09 0.16
C ASN A 155 -7.11 22.29 0.38
N ALA A 156 -6.55 23.50 0.19
CA ALA A 156 -7.26 24.77 0.29
C ALA A 156 -7.13 25.55 -1.02
N GLN A 157 -8.26 25.86 -1.63
CA GLN A 157 -8.34 26.69 -2.83
C GLN A 157 -9.11 27.97 -2.50
N PHE A 158 -8.47 29.10 -2.68
CA PHE A 158 -9.09 30.39 -2.38
C PHE A 158 -8.50 31.53 -3.23
N ALA A 159 -9.30 32.54 -3.46
CA ALA A 159 -8.86 33.75 -4.13
C ALA A 159 -8.39 34.78 -3.10
N HIS A 160 -7.45 35.64 -3.47
CA HIS A 160 -7.14 36.86 -2.75
C HIS A 160 -6.96 38.01 -3.74
N ALA A 161 -7.15 39.24 -3.25
CA ALA A 161 -6.93 40.43 -4.01
C ALA A 161 -6.19 41.46 -3.15
N ASP A 162 -5.26 42.18 -3.78
CA ASP A 162 -4.42 43.22 -3.17
C ASP A 162 -4.79 44.61 -3.69
N SER A 163 -4.66 45.62 -2.86
CA SER A 163 -4.95 47.05 -3.24
C SER A 163 -3.70 47.87 -3.56
N GLY A 164 -2.53 47.26 -3.74
CA GLY A 164 -1.32 48.05 -3.98
C GLY A 164 -0.09 47.25 -4.44
N THR A 165 0.85 47.98 -5.06
CA THR A 165 2.17 47.42 -5.40
C THR A 165 3.00 47.19 -4.15
N GLY A 166 3.60 46.03 -4.04
CA GLY A 166 4.47 45.65 -2.93
C GLY A 166 3.74 45.09 -1.70
N SER A 167 2.44 44.81 -1.81
CA SER A 167 1.74 44.07 -0.77
C SER A 167 2.25 42.64 -0.72
N ILE A 168 2.61 42.17 0.45
CA ILE A 168 3.00 40.78 0.70
C ILE A 168 1.91 40.11 1.52
N THR A 169 1.32 39.09 0.96
CA THR A 169 0.33 38.26 1.62
C THR A 169 0.96 36.92 1.93
N ILE A 170 0.80 36.47 3.15
CA ILE A 170 1.39 35.21 3.62
C ILE A 170 0.26 34.29 4.03
N ALA A 171 0.25 33.12 3.45
CA ALA A 171 -0.56 32.01 3.92
C ALA A 171 0.28 31.08 4.83
N HIS A 172 -0.32 30.69 5.92
CA HIS A 172 0.31 29.87 6.92
C HIS A 172 -0.50 28.61 7.13
N ILE A 173 0.14 27.45 6.99
CA ILE A 173 -0.47 26.16 7.31
C ILE A 173 -0.35 25.94 8.81
N TYR A 174 -1.48 25.65 9.44
CA TYR A 174 -1.56 25.40 10.88
C TYR A 174 -2.22 24.06 11.20
N ARG A 175 -1.76 23.47 12.30
CA ARG A 175 -2.45 22.39 13.01
C ARG A 175 -2.57 22.79 14.48
N GLY A 176 -3.79 23.01 14.94
CA GLY A 176 -4.06 23.60 16.25
C GLY A 176 -3.40 24.98 16.37
N THR A 177 -2.51 25.11 17.33
CA THR A 177 -1.68 26.33 17.53
C THR A 177 -0.32 26.26 16.84
N ASN A 178 0.04 25.13 16.25
CA ASN A 178 1.36 24.90 15.67
C ASN A 178 1.42 25.39 14.22
N LEU A 179 2.32 26.31 13.96
CA LEU A 179 2.70 26.71 12.60
C LEU A 179 3.50 25.57 11.95
N ILE A 180 3.04 25.09 10.80
CA ILE A 180 3.69 24.03 10.02
C ILE A 180 4.56 24.63 8.92
N LEU A 181 3.99 25.53 8.12
CA LEU A 181 4.66 26.15 6.98
C LEU A 181 4.09 27.52 6.71
N SER A 182 4.90 28.43 6.19
CA SER A 182 4.47 29.71 5.66
C SER A 182 4.88 29.83 4.20
N THR A 183 4.00 30.37 3.38
CA THR A 183 4.28 30.64 1.97
C THR A 183 3.73 31.98 1.56
N ASN A 184 4.46 32.70 0.70
CA ASN A 184 3.98 33.92 0.09
C ASN A 184 2.97 33.57 -1.01
N VAL A 185 1.81 34.16 -0.95
CA VAL A 185 0.74 33.99 -1.96
C VAL A 185 0.50 35.27 -2.79
N SER A 186 1.23 36.30 -2.51
CA SER A 186 1.10 37.59 -3.18
C SER A 186 1.91 37.69 -4.45
N GLY A 187 1.52 38.63 -5.30
CA GLY A 187 2.26 39.06 -6.47
C GLY A 187 2.09 40.56 -6.73
N HIS A 188 3.01 41.11 -7.48
CA HIS A 188 3.31 42.52 -7.60
C HIS A 188 2.39 43.35 -8.52
N ASN A 189 1.10 43.13 -8.58
CA ASN A 189 0.27 44.01 -9.43
C ASN A 189 -1.03 44.40 -8.74
N PHE A 190 -1.37 45.69 -8.86
CA PHE A 190 -2.63 46.27 -8.45
C PHE A 190 -3.83 45.48 -8.96
N TYR A 191 -4.77 45.22 -8.07
CA TYR A 191 -6.14 44.81 -8.40
C TYR A 191 -6.34 43.47 -9.13
N VAL A 192 -5.37 42.58 -9.09
CA VAL A 192 -5.52 41.26 -9.70
C VAL A 192 -5.91 40.22 -8.68
N SER A 193 -7.05 39.62 -8.89
CA SER A 193 -7.43 38.43 -8.14
C SER A 193 -6.54 37.24 -8.52
N ARG A 194 -6.02 36.57 -7.52
CA ARG A 194 -5.23 35.35 -7.70
C ARG A 194 -5.88 34.19 -7.00
N TRP A 195 -5.90 33.07 -7.69
CA TRP A 195 -6.26 31.80 -7.12
C TRP A 195 -5.04 31.16 -6.48
N ASN A 196 -5.22 30.68 -5.27
CA ASN A 196 -4.23 29.91 -4.55
C ASN A 196 -4.74 28.49 -4.39
N ASN A 197 -3.84 27.56 -4.54
CA ASN A 197 -4.06 26.16 -4.24
C ASN A 197 -2.92 25.71 -3.34
N ILE A 198 -3.25 25.45 -2.08
CA ILE A 198 -2.29 25.05 -1.06
C ILE A 198 -2.69 23.69 -0.54
N SER A 199 -1.78 22.74 -0.67
CA SER A 199 -1.99 21.39 -0.17
C SER A 199 -0.87 20.96 0.77
N TYR A 200 -1.20 20.13 1.72
CA TYR A 200 -0.24 19.61 2.68
C TYR A 200 -0.65 18.24 3.21
N TRP A 201 0.35 17.41 3.49
CA TRP A 201 0.18 16.13 4.14
C TRP A 201 0.65 16.21 5.58
N PHE A 202 -0.23 15.84 6.51
CA PHE A 202 0.09 15.69 7.92
C PHE A 202 0.25 14.22 8.26
N ASP A 203 1.13 13.90 9.18
CA ASP A 203 1.04 12.66 9.93
C ASP A 203 -0.13 12.74 10.91
N SER A 204 -0.78 11.60 11.18
CA SER A 204 -1.81 11.54 12.21
C SER A 204 -1.24 12.01 13.55
N TRP A 205 -2.02 12.78 14.25
CA TRP A 205 -1.70 13.29 15.60
C TRP A 205 -2.45 12.56 16.71
N GLY A 206 -2.92 11.34 16.44
CA GLY A 206 -3.75 10.56 17.33
C GLY A 206 -5.24 10.91 17.20
N THR A 207 -6.04 10.59 18.18
CA THR A 207 -7.51 10.71 18.15
C THR A 207 -8.03 12.00 18.81
N THR A 208 -7.19 13.02 18.97
CA THR A 208 -7.59 14.33 19.52
C THR A 208 -8.04 15.26 18.40
N GLN A 209 -9.18 15.93 18.57
CA GLN A 209 -9.62 16.93 17.62
C GLN A 209 -8.65 18.11 17.58
N GLN A 210 -8.23 18.49 16.38
CA GLN A 210 -7.43 19.70 16.15
C GLN A 210 -7.96 20.44 14.93
N ARG A 211 -7.83 21.77 14.94
CA ARG A 211 -8.10 22.57 13.76
C ARG A 211 -6.92 22.51 12.80
N ILE A 212 -7.18 22.14 11.56
CA ILE A 212 -6.19 22.18 10.46
C ILE A 212 -6.67 23.15 9.39
N GLY A 213 -5.76 23.84 8.76
CA GLY A 213 -6.13 24.78 7.69
C GLY A 213 -5.14 25.92 7.49
N ILE A 214 -5.64 26.97 6.87
CA ILE A 214 -4.87 28.14 6.46
C ILE A 214 -5.21 29.35 7.32
N GLN A 215 -4.18 29.93 7.92
CA GLN A 215 -4.22 31.30 8.44
C GLN A 215 -3.58 32.25 7.43
N GLY A 216 -4.08 33.44 7.34
CA GLY A 216 -3.55 34.49 6.49
C GLY A 216 -3.11 35.71 7.30
N SER A 217 -2.08 36.39 6.80
CA SER A 217 -1.68 37.70 7.30
C SER A 217 -1.14 38.57 6.18
N LYS A 218 -1.14 39.86 6.39
CA LYS A 218 -0.45 40.82 5.52
C LYS A 218 0.79 41.39 6.22
N TYR A 219 1.83 41.66 5.44
CA TYR A 219 3.10 42.17 5.98
C TYR A 219 2.98 43.61 6.54
N SER A 220 2.16 44.48 5.90
CA SER A 220 2.06 45.89 6.26
C SER A 220 0.60 46.29 6.41
N SER A 221 0.33 47.26 7.34
CA SER A 221 -0.98 47.89 7.48
C SER A 221 -1.32 48.86 6.34
N SER A 222 -0.32 49.23 5.53
CA SER A 222 -0.49 50.25 4.48
C SER A 222 -1.29 49.77 3.26
N TYR A 223 -1.55 48.48 3.15
CA TYR A 223 -2.27 47.89 2.00
C TYR A 223 -3.50 47.11 2.46
N ASN A 224 -4.54 47.17 1.64
CA ASN A 224 -5.72 46.36 1.87
C ASN A 224 -5.59 45.04 1.09
N ILE A 225 -5.76 43.95 1.79
CA ILE A 225 -5.75 42.59 1.24
C ILE A 225 -7.04 41.91 1.65
N TYR A 226 -7.67 41.24 0.71
CA TYR A 226 -8.95 40.62 0.92
C TYR A 226 -8.90 39.16 0.47
N TRP A 227 -9.31 38.26 1.33
CA TRP A 227 -9.49 36.85 1.03
C TRP A 227 -10.85 36.63 0.35
N HIS A 228 -10.95 35.62 -0.53
CA HIS A 228 -12.15 35.32 -1.30
C HIS A 228 -12.62 36.45 -2.23
N SER A 229 -11.75 37.33 -2.61
CA SER A 229 -12.06 38.43 -3.52
C SER A 229 -11.62 38.13 -4.94
N SER A 230 -12.45 38.46 -5.92
CA SER A 230 -12.12 38.32 -7.34
C SER A 230 -11.25 39.42 -7.92
N GLY A 231 -11.00 40.51 -7.17
CA GLY A 231 -10.44 41.72 -7.76
C GLY A 231 -11.41 42.43 -8.71
N TYR A 232 -10.89 43.29 -9.55
CA TYR A 232 -11.68 44.06 -10.53
C TYR A 232 -12.35 43.19 -11.59
N THR A 233 -13.57 43.54 -11.96
CA THR A 233 -14.13 43.10 -13.25
C THR A 233 -13.68 44.08 -14.33
N ALA A 234 -13.51 43.63 -15.56
CA ALA A 234 -13.09 44.42 -16.71
C ALA A 234 -14.02 45.63 -17.03
N ALA A 235 -15.17 45.71 -16.38
CA ALA A 235 -16.09 46.82 -16.49
C ALA A 235 -15.74 48.02 -15.57
N ASP A 236 -14.80 47.89 -14.66
CA ASP A 236 -14.45 48.85 -13.62
C ASP A 236 -13.05 49.49 -13.82
N GLU A 237 -12.55 49.57 -15.03
CA GLU A 237 -11.25 50.15 -15.37
C GLU A 237 -11.14 51.67 -15.11
N SER A 238 -12.02 52.24 -14.30
CA SER A 238 -11.92 53.65 -13.90
C SER A 238 -10.95 53.80 -12.73
N PRO A 239 -9.83 54.51 -12.90
CA PRO A 239 -8.83 54.74 -11.86
C PRO A 239 -9.33 55.57 -10.68
N ALA A 240 -10.57 56.01 -10.70
CA ALA A 240 -11.14 56.88 -9.65
C ALA A 240 -11.87 56.13 -8.52
N ASN A 241 -12.06 54.82 -8.64
CA ASN A 241 -12.80 54.09 -7.63
C ASN A 241 -11.85 53.21 -6.81
N SER A 242 -11.42 53.73 -5.66
CA SER A 242 -10.48 53.09 -4.75
C SER A 242 -11.08 51.94 -3.89
N SER A 243 -12.31 51.52 -4.18
CA SER A 243 -12.93 50.39 -3.50
C SER A 243 -12.78 49.14 -4.36
N PRO A 244 -12.17 48.10 -3.85
CA PRO A 244 -12.15 46.82 -4.56
C PRO A 244 -13.58 46.32 -4.71
N HIS A 245 -14.10 46.38 -5.93
CA HIS A 245 -15.40 45.81 -6.25
C HIS A 245 -15.25 44.31 -6.32
N SER A 246 -15.62 43.71 -5.27
CA SER A 246 -15.29 42.37 -4.97
C SER A 246 -16.49 41.48 -5.24
N ILE A 247 -16.39 40.73 -6.31
CA ILE A 247 -17.23 39.52 -6.43
C ILE A 247 -16.65 38.48 -5.50
N ALA A 248 -17.42 38.04 -4.51
CA ALA A 248 -17.04 36.95 -3.66
C ALA A 248 -16.78 35.70 -4.53
N ARG A 249 -15.65 35.08 -4.34
CA ARG A 249 -15.30 33.82 -4.99
C ARG A 249 -15.41 32.70 -4.00
N ASN A 250 -16.04 31.59 -4.43
CA ASN A 250 -16.16 30.41 -3.61
C ASN A 250 -14.78 29.83 -3.36
N GLY A 251 -14.42 29.65 -2.09
CA GLY A 251 -13.26 28.86 -1.72
C GLY A 251 -13.64 27.38 -1.59
N LEU A 252 -12.67 26.52 -1.68
CA LEU A 252 -12.82 25.09 -1.51
C LEU A 252 -11.82 24.59 -0.49
N PHE A 253 -12.30 23.86 0.52
CA PHE A 253 -11.45 23.22 1.50
C PHE A 253 -11.74 21.73 1.57
N THR A 254 -10.70 20.92 1.38
CA THR A 254 -10.80 19.47 1.37
C THR A 254 -9.93 18.87 2.47
N VAL A 255 -10.47 17.89 3.17
CA VAL A 255 -9.75 17.02 4.11
C VAL A 255 -9.97 15.58 3.71
N GLN A 256 -8.89 14.82 3.63
CA GLN A 256 -8.90 13.38 3.36
C GLN A 256 -8.02 12.68 4.38
N GLU A 257 -8.45 11.51 4.83
CA GLU A 257 -7.61 10.63 5.63
C GLU A 257 -7.32 9.35 4.88
N TRP A 258 -6.06 8.97 4.88
CA TRP A 258 -5.52 7.81 4.20
C TRP A 258 -4.85 6.90 5.22
N LYS A 259 -5.39 5.71 5.39
CA LYS A 259 -4.87 4.69 6.31
C LYS A 259 -3.88 3.79 5.56
N PRO A 260 -2.74 3.39 6.18
CA PRO A 260 -1.90 2.33 5.65
C PRO A 260 -2.68 1.02 5.52
N VAL A 261 -2.47 0.30 4.42
CA VAL A 261 -3.12 -1.01 4.14
C VAL A 261 -2.29 -2.14 4.72
#